data_7499a66cef6fe3f0ea3d123ffd83df89
#
_entry.id   7499a66cef6fe3f0ea3d123ffd83df89
#
_cell.length_a   1.000
_cell.length_b   1.000
_cell.length_c   1.000
_cell.angle_alpha   90.00
_cell.angle_beta   90.00
_cell.angle_gamma   90.00
#
_symmetry.space_group_name_H-M   'P 1'
#
loop_
_entity.id
_entity.type
_entity.pdbx_description
1 polymer ?
#
loop_
_entity_poly.entity_id
_entity_poly.type
_entity_poly.pdbx_seq_one_letter_code
_entity_poly.pdbx_strand_id
1 'polypeptide(L)'
;IMAGLWAIAGFLALRGAAADANRHISSTARRALSDPGGGLLGTAENTLVIGSDSRHAGTGGRADTVMIMRTNPGRGTLNYLSLPRDLRVAWGENHIKLGETFSHRGITGLVRTIRTELDIPIHHVMVVDFGSVSHMVDAVGGVTVNNPFNLIDCPYTGGVTVTFRKGTIQLDGKRALQYSRVRQCDTDINRAQRQQLVVAALKSKVLSVGSLPRAPFRGAKIVRTLSTDMGTVDLMKFGWLQARLNTGTREVLATQGATISGISYQLLDPNAAGPQLRTFMQG
;
A
#
# COMPACT_ATOMS: atom_id res chain seq x y z
N ILE A 1 0.70 -1.37 -37.61
CA ILE A 1 -0.56 -2.08 -37.32
C ILE A 1 -0.41 -2.94 -36.05
N MET A 2 0.60 -3.82 -35.95
CA MET A 2 0.81 -4.71 -34.78
C MET A 2 0.97 -3.95 -33.45
N ALA A 3 1.76 -2.85 -33.42
CA ALA A 3 1.92 -2.04 -32.22
C ALA A 3 0.60 -1.38 -31.76
N GLY A 4 -0.24 -0.93 -32.71
CA GLY A 4 -1.54 -0.36 -32.39
C GLY A 4 -2.52 -1.40 -31.81
N LEU A 5 -2.58 -2.60 -32.39
CA LEU A 5 -3.38 -3.70 -31.86
C LEU A 5 -2.92 -4.11 -30.45
N TRP A 6 -1.61 -4.15 -30.23
CA TRP A 6 -1.05 -4.45 -28.91
C TRP A 6 -1.42 -3.37 -27.87
N ALA A 7 -1.34 -2.08 -28.23
CA ALA A 7 -1.72 -0.98 -27.34
C ALA A 7 -3.21 -1.02 -26.99
N ILE A 8 -4.08 -1.29 -27.97
CA ILE A 8 -5.52 -1.45 -27.76
C ILE A 8 -5.80 -2.63 -26.84
N ALA A 9 -5.20 -3.79 -27.09
CA ALA A 9 -5.38 -4.98 -26.24
C ALA A 9 -4.90 -4.72 -24.79
N GLY A 10 -3.77 -4.03 -24.62
CA GLY A 10 -3.26 -3.63 -23.32
C GLY A 10 -4.19 -2.66 -22.58
N PHE A 11 -4.74 -1.68 -23.30
CA PHE A 11 -5.73 -0.74 -22.74
C PHE A 11 -7.01 -1.46 -22.31
N LEU A 12 -7.54 -2.36 -23.15
CA LEU A 12 -8.75 -3.13 -22.81
C LEU A 12 -8.52 -4.05 -21.62
N ALA A 13 -7.34 -4.69 -21.53
CA ALA A 13 -6.97 -5.49 -20.37
C ALA A 13 -6.92 -4.67 -19.08
N LEU A 14 -6.33 -3.46 -19.13
CA LEU A 14 -6.26 -2.55 -18.00
C LEU A 14 -7.65 -2.00 -17.62
N ARG A 15 -8.49 -1.69 -18.62
CA ARG A 15 -9.88 -1.26 -18.40
C ARG A 15 -10.70 -2.32 -17.66
N GLY A 16 -10.59 -3.58 -18.08
CA GLY A 16 -11.25 -4.69 -17.38
C GLY A 16 -10.74 -4.84 -15.94
N ALA A 17 -9.42 -4.76 -15.75
CA ALA A 17 -8.81 -4.83 -14.42
C ALA A 17 -9.22 -3.66 -13.52
N ALA A 18 -9.28 -2.44 -14.05
CA ALA A 18 -9.77 -1.27 -13.32
C ALA A 18 -11.22 -1.44 -12.88
N ALA A 19 -12.09 -1.93 -13.78
CA ALA A 19 -13.49 -2.20 -13.46
C ALA A 19 -13.62 -3.23 -12.33
N ASP A 20 -12.82 -4.31 -12.36
CA ASP A 20 -12.81 -5.32 -11.30
C ASP A 20 -12.34 -4.74 -9.96
N ALA A 21 -11.22 -4.02 -9.93
CA ALA A 21 -10.66 -3.37 -8.74
C ALA A 21 -11.64 -2.35 -8.12
N ASN A 22 -12.39 -1.66 -8.95
CA ASN A 22 -13.37 -0.65 -8.57
C ASN A 22 -14.64 -1.21 -7.92
N ARG A 23 -15.01 -2.47 -8.18
CA ARG A 23 -16.23 -3.09 -7.64
C ARG A 23 -16.25 -3.16 -6.12
N HIS A 24 -15.08 -3.22 -5.50
CA HIS A 24 -14.92 -3.34 -4.05
C HIS A 24 -14.90 -1.99 -3.32
N ILE A 25 -14.95 -0.87 -4.05
CA ILE A 25 -14.98 0.47 -3.47
C ILE A 25 -16.42 0.99 -3.46
N SER A 26 -16.97 1.17 -2.27
CA SER A 26 -18.33 1.65 -2.10
C SER A 26 -18.49 3.09 -2.59
N SER A 27 -19.73 3.46 -2.98
CA SER A 27 -20.05 4.84 -3.35
C SER A 27 -19.82 5.83 -2.20
N THR A 28 -20.00 5.37 -0.96
CA THR A 28 -19.74 6.17 0.25
C THR A 28 -18.26 6.44 0.43
N ALA A 29 -17.38 5.45 0.16
CA ALA A 29 -15.94 5.63 0.18
C ALA A 29 -15.49 6.64 -0.87
N ARG A 30 -16.00 6.54 -2.11
CA ARG A 30 -15.71 7.51 -3.18
C ARG A 30 -16.10 8.93 -2.82
N ARG A 31 -17.26 9.15 -2.21
CA ARG A 31 -17.70 10.47 -1.73
C ARG A 31 -16.88 11.02 -0.57
N ALA A 32 -16.12 10.20 0.13
CA ALA A 32 -15.22 10.65 1.19
C ALA A 32 -13.87 11.15 0.64
N LEU A 33 -13.53 10.79 -0.60
CA LEU A 33 -12.30 11.24 -1.26
C LEU A 33 -12.42 12.73 -1.63
N SER A 34 -11.28 13.39 -1.69
CA SER A 34 -11.17 14.76 -2.19
C SER A 34 -11.06 14.75 -3.71
N ASP A 35 -11.59 15.77 -4.36
CA ASP A 35 -11.41 15.95 -5.79
C ASP A 35 -9.91 16.21 -6.08
N PRO A 36 -9.27 15.45 -6.98
CA PRO A 36 -7.87 15.68 -7.33
C PRO A 36 -7.61 17.03 -8.01
N GLY A 37 -8.66 17.75 -8.41
CA GLY A 37 -8.63 19.12 -8.96
C GLY A 37 -7.53 19.35 -9.97
N GLY A 38 -7.84 19.37 -11.25
CA GLY A 38 -6.91 19.74 -12.31
C GLY A 38 -6.53 18.63 -13.27
N GLY A 39 -5.94 19.03 -14.40
CA GLY A 39 -5.69 18.18 -15.57
C GLY A 39 -4.72 17.03 -15.34
N LEU A 40 -4.56 16.22 -16.36
CA LEU A 40 -3.90 14.90 -16.39
C LEU A 40 -2.49 14.83 -15.75
N LEU A 41 -1.79 15.95 -15.58
CA LEU A 41 -0.39 16.00 -15.12
C LEU A 41 -0.09 17.15 -14.13
N GLY A 42 -1.07 17.89 -13.63
CA GLY A 42 -0.81 19.22 -13.05
C GLY A 42 -0.78 19.36 -11.53
N THR A 43 -1.49 18.54 -10.78
CA THR A 43 -1.67 18.72 -9.33
C THR A 43 -1.02 17.61 -8.52
N ALA A 44 -0.59 17.97 -7.31
CA ALA A 44 -0.12 16.99 -6.35
C ALA A 44 -1.31 16.19 -5.79
N GLU A 45 -1.21 14.87 -5.78
CA GLU A 45 -2.25 13.95 -5.34
C GLU A 45 -1.76 13.04 -4.21
N ASN A 46 -2.65 12.77 -3.26
CA ASN A 46 -2.40 11.87 -2.16
C ASN A 46 -3.20 10.58 -2.37
N THR A 47 -2.50 9.46 -2.48
CA THR A 47 -3.09 8.12 -2.54
C THR A 47 -2.90 7.44 -1.19
N LEU A 48 -4.00 7.06 -0.54
CA LEU A 48 -3.98 6.28 0.68
C LEU A 48 -3.82 4.80 0.34
N VAL A 49 -2.72 4.22 0.79
CA VAL A 49 -2.43 2.79 0.64
C VAL A 49 -2.71 2.09 1.96
N ILE A 50 -3.60 1.11 1.93
CA ILE A 50 -4.06 0.34 3.08
C ILE A 50 -3.63 -1.12 2.90
N GLY A 51 -2.80 -1.62 3.81
CA GLY A 51 -2.52 -3.05 3.93
C GLY A 51 -3.48 -3.67 4.94
N SER A 52 -4.30 -4.61 4.51
CA SER A 52 -5.29 -5.26 5.37
C SER A 52 -5.07 -6.78 5.42
N ASP A 53 -5.39 -7.39 6.54
CA ASP A 53 -5.42 -8.85 6.69
C ASP A 53 -6.75 -9.49 6.26
N SER A 54 -7.74 -8.68 5.91
CA SER A 54 -9.04 -9.16 5.43
C SER A 54 -9.01 -9.52 3.96
N ARG A 55 -9.69 -10.61 3.60
CA ARG A 55 -9.83 -11.07 2.21
C ARG A 55 -10.76 -10.19 1.35
N HIS A 56 -11.47 -9.22 1.96
CA HIS A 56 -12.42 -8.34 1.28
C HIS A 56 -12.24 -6.92 1.78
N ALA A 57 -12.01 -5.99 0.87
CA ALA A 57 -11.95 -4.56 1.16
C ALA A 57 -13.30 -4.09 1.75
N GLY A 58 -13.32 -3.75 3.03
CA GLY A 58 -14.47 -3.08 3.64
C GLY A 58 -15.26 -3.86 4.69
N THR A 59 -14.90 -5.10 5.05
CA THR A 59 -15.62 -5.84 6.09
C THR A 59 -14.66 -6.53 7.07
N GLY A 60 -14.58 -5.99 8.30
CA GLY A 60 -14.09 -6.72 9.48
C GLY A 60 -12.57 -6.94 9.61
N GLY A 61 -11.74 -6.50 8.65
CA GLY A 61 -10.29 -6.61 8.74
C GLY A 61 -9.65 -5.38 9.40
N ARG A 62 -8.47 -5.55 9.96
CA ARG A 62 -7.66 -4.42 10.48
C ARG A 62 -6.79 -3.85 9.38
N ALA A 63 -6.62 -2.53 9.38
CA ALA A 63 -5.56 -1.89 8.61
C ALA A 63 -4.24 -2.02 9.38
N ASP A 64 -3.42 -2.98 9.00
CA ASP A 64 -2.11 -3.20 9.61
C ASP A 64 -1.03 -2.27 9.06
N THR A 65 -1.23 -1.78 7.85
CA THR A 65 -0.39 -0.77 7.21
C THR A 65 -1.28 0.35 6.70
N VAL A 66 -0.96 1.58 7.09
CA VAL A 66 -1.60 2.81 6.62
C VAL A 66 -0.50 3.73 6.12
N MET A 67 -0.50 4.06 4.85
CA MET A 67 0.55 4.88 4.23
C MET A 67 -0.08 5.84 3.24
N ILE A 68 0.37 7.09 3.25
CA ILE A 68 0.00 8.09 2.24
C ILE A 68 1.16 8.22 1.27
N MET A 69 0.86 8.08 0.00
CA MET A 69 1.79 8.32 -1.09
C MET A 69 1.38 9.61 -1.79
N ARG A 70 2.27 10.59 -1.76
CA ARG A 70 2.07 11.87 -2.41
C ARG A 70 2.86 11.93 -3.70
N THR A 71 2.17 12.07 -4.81
CA THR A 71 2.76 12.34 -6.12
C THR A 71 2.68 13.81 -6.41
N ASN A 72 3.81 14.46 -6.73
CA ASN A 72 3.86 15.86 -7.12
C ASN A 72 4.57 16.00 -8.48
N PRO A 73 3.82 15.99 -9.59
CA PRO A 73 4.41 16.12 -10.93
C PRO A 73 5.14 17.45 -11.14
N GLY A 74 4.64 18.55 -10.54
CA GLY A 74 5.24 19.87 -10.66
C GLY A 74 6.63 19.99 -10.03
N ARG A 75 6.88 19.20 -8.97
CA ARG A 75 8.20 19.11 -8.31
C ARG A 75 9.00 17.88 -8.73
N GLY A 76 8.42 16.98 -9.50
CA GLY A 76 9.07 15.74 -9.91
C GLY A 76 9.28 14.75 -8.76
N THR A 77 8.49 14.83 -7.67
CA THR A 77 8.71 14.08 -6.43
C THR A 77 7.60 13.07 -6.14
N LEU A 78 8.00 12.01 -5.44
CA LEU A 78 7.14 10.96 -4.93
C LEU A 78 7.52 10.70 -3.47
N ASN A 79 6.70 11.17 -2.54
CA ASN A 79 6.94 11.08 -1.11
C ASN A 79 6.02 10.06 -0.44
N TYR A 80 6.49 9.45 0.64
CA TYR A 80 5.75 8.45 1.41
C TYR A 80 5.70 8.86 2.88
N LEU A 81 4.50 8.82 3.46
CA LEU A 81 4.28 9.02 4.89
C LEU A 81 3.55 7.80 5.45
N SER A 82 4.22 7.04 6.28
CA SER A 82 3.62 5.91 7.00
C SER A 82 2.96 6.42 8.27
N LEU A 83 1.70 6.05 8.47
CA LEU A 83 0.94 6.38 9.67
C LEU A 83 0.93 5.17 10.60
N PRO A 84 1.34 5.29 11.87
CA PRO A 84 1.26 4.20 12.83
C PRO A 84 -0.19 3.74 13.00
N ARG A 85 -0.45 2.44 12.85
CA ARG A 85 -1.80 1.88 13.02
C ARG A 85 -2.37 2.10 14.42
N ASP A 86 -1.47 2.21 15.41
CA ASP A 86 -1.81 2.44 16.82
C ASP A 86 -1.94 3.94 17.18
N LEU A 87 -1.90 4.83 16.18
CA LEU A 87 -2.14 6.27 16.38
C LEU A 87 -3.50 6.47 17.04
N ARG A 88 -3.52 7.19 18.17
CA ARG A 88 -4.73 7.54 18.91
C ARG A 88 -5.50 8.62 18.16
N VAL A 89 -6.73 8.32 17.80
CA VAL A 89 -7.61 9.21 17.02
C VAL A 89 -8.97 9.33 17.67
N ALA A 90 -9.65 10.45 17.44
CA ALA A 90 -10.99 10.68 17.98
C ALA A 90 -12.03 9.76 17.33
N TRP A 91 -12.99 9.28 18.14
CA TRP A 91 -14.09 8.43 17.70
C TRP A 91 -15.37 8.74 18.50
N GLY A 92 -16.11 9.73 18.06
CA GLY A 92 -17.19 10.32 18.85
C GLY A 92 -16.61 10.95 20.13
N GLU A 93 -17.18 10.56 21.29
CA GLU A 93 -16.68 11.00 22.60
C GLU A 93 -15.46 10.21 23.10
N ASN A 94 -15.11 9.13 22.40
CA ASN A 94 -14.02 8.22 22.76
C ASN A 94 -12.82 8.38 21.83
N HIS A 95 -11.82 7.54 22.05
CA HIS A 95 -10.64 7.43 21.19
C HIS A 95 -10.37 5.97 20.90
N ILE A 96 -9.94 5.71 19.66
CA ILE A 96 -9.53 4.37 19.21
C ILE A 96 -8.21 4.45 18.44
N LYS A 97 -7.68 3.31 18.03
CA LYS A 97 -6.50 3.26 17.17
C LYS A 97 -6.88 3.54 15.71
N LEU A 98 -6.01 4.23 14.97
CA LEU A 98 -6.24 4.55 13.56
C LEU A 98 -6.60 3.30 12.73
N GLY A 99 -5.88 2.19 12.93
CA GLY A 99 -6.15 0.94 12.23
C GLY A 99 -7.54 0.34 12.52
N GLU A 100 -8.13 0.64 13.68
CA GLU A 100 -9.47 0.19 14.07
C GLU A 100 -10.58 0.96 13.37
N THR A 101 -10.34 2.19 12.94
CA THR A 101 -11.32 2.97 12.17
C THR A 101 -11.71 2.27 10.87
N PHE A 102 -10.74 1.54 10.28
CA PHE A 102 -10.98 0.70 9.10
C PHE A 102 -11.89 -0.48 9.41
N SER A 103 -11.72 -1.14 10.55
CA SER A 103 -12.57 -2.26 10.98
C SER A 103 -14.03 -1.83 11.22
N HIS A 104 -14.23 -0.61 11.74
CA HIS A 104 -15.56 -0.12 12.10
C HIS A 104 -16.33 0.50 10.93
N ARG A 105 -15.66 1.27 10.07
CA ARG A 105 -16.31 2.03 8.98
C ARG A 105 -15.59 1.89 7.65
N GLY A 106 -14.72 0.90 7.51
CA GLY A 106 -13.99 0.63 6.28
C GLY A 106 -13.15 1.82 5.82
N ILE A 107 -12.96 1.92 4.51
CA ILE A 107 -12.21 2.99 3.85
C ILE A 107 -12.76 4.38 4.23
N THR A 108 -14.09 4.53 4.28
CA THR A 108 -14.73 5.82 4.60
C THR A 108 -14.33 6.34 5.97
N GLY A 109 -14.30 5.45 6.98
CA GLY A 109 -13.89 5.81 8.35
C GLY A 109 -12.45 6.27 8.37
N LEU A 110 -11.55 5.48 7.80
CA LEU A 110 -10.12 5.78 7.77
C LEU A 110 -9.81 7.09 7.03
N VAL A 111 -10.39 7.31 5.84
CA VAL A 111 -10.20 8.54 5.05
C VAL A 111 -10.68 9.78 5.83
N ARG A 112 -11.87 9.71 6.43
CA ARG A 112 -12.41 10.83 7.22
C ARG A 112 -11.53 11.13 8.42
N THR A 113 -11.11 10.10 9.16
CA THR A 113 -10.22 10.26 10.32
C THR A 113 -8.90 10.92 9.93
N ILE A 114 -8.25 10.46 8.85
CA ILE A 114 -7.00 11.09 8.37
C ILE A 114 -7.21 12.56 8.01
N ARG A 115 -8.30 12.88 7.33
CA ARG A 115 -8.61 14.28 6.98
C ARG A 115 -8.87 15.15 8.21
N THR A 116 -9.60 14.64 9.19
CA THR A 116 -9.95 15.41 10.39
C THR A 116 -8.77 15.57 11.35
N GLU A 117 -7.98 14.49 11.56
CA GLU A 117 -6.90 14.51 12.55
C GLU A 117 -5.58 15.07 12.01
N LEU A 118 -5.30 14.90 10.71
CA LEU A 118 -4.01 15.26 10.12
C LEU A 118 -4.10 16.37 9.06
N ASP A 119 -5.32 16.81 8.73
CA ASP A 119 -5.58 17.80 7.66
C ASP A 119 -4.95 17.42 6.30
N ILE A 120 -4.93 16.11 5.99
CA ILE A 120 -4.41 15.61 4.73
C ILE A 120 -5.58 15.22 3.81
N PRO A 121 -5.80 15.89 2.68
CA PRO A 121 -6.78 15.47 1.69
C PRO A 121 -6.35 14.16 1.04
N ILE A 122 -7.26 13.22 0.91
CA ILE A 122 -7.04 11.93 0.24
C ILE A 122 -7.82 11.92 -1.07
N HIS A 123 -7.12 11.79 -2.19
CA HIS A 123 -7.69 11.84 -3.54
C HIS A 123 -8.01 10.44 -4.07
N HIS A 124 -7.16 9.46 -3.76
CA HIS A 124 -7.32 8.07 -4.17
C HIS A 124 -7.07 7.11 -3.04
N VAL A 125 -7.62 5.91 -3.15
CA VAL A 125 -7.39 4.82 -2.21
C VAL A 125 -6.97 3.55 -2.95
N MET A 126 -6.04 2.82 -2.33
CA MET A 126 -5.58 1.52 -2.79
C MET A 126 -5.53 0.57 -1.61
N VAL A 127 -6.33 -0.48 -1.65
CA VAL A 127 -6.33 -1.53 -0.62
C VAL A 127 -5.64 -2.77 -1.17
N VAL A 128 -4.65 -3.23 -0.42
CA VAL A 128 -3.86 -4.42 -0.69
C VAL A 128 -4.11 -5.41 0.44
N ASP A 129 -4.69 -6.56 0.15
CA ASP A 129 -4.73 -7.64 1.12
C ASP A 129 -3.47 -8.51 1.04
N PHE A 130 -3.15 -9.23 2.12
CA PHE A 130 -1.96 -10.08 2.15
C PHE A 130 -2.03 -11.30 1.20
N GLY A 131 -3.24 -11.73 0.81
CA GLY A 131 -3.41 -12.75 -0.22
C GLY A 131 -3.04 -12.20 -1.60
N SER A 132 -3.39 -10.96 -1.85
CA SER A 132 -3.07 -10.24 -3.10
C SER A 132 -1.57 -10.08 -3.34
N VAL A 133 -0.75 -9.92 -2.28
CA VAL A 133 0.73 -9.86 -2.43
C VAL A 133 1.27 -11.13 -3.10
N SER A 134 0.76 -12.30 -2.73
CA SER A 134 1.09 -13.57 -3.37
C SER A 134 0.78 -13.54 -4.87
N HIS A 135 -0.43 -13.14 -5.23
CA HIS A 135 -0.86 -13.04 -6.63
C HIS A 135 -0.08 -11.98 -7.43
N MET A 136 0.29 -10.86 -6.77
CA MET A 136 1.16 -9.84 -7.41
C MET A 136 2.54 -10.40 -7.73
N VAL A 137 3.14 -11.14 -6.78
CA VAL A 137 4.44 -11.78 -6.97
C VAL A 137 4.38 -12.76 -8.14
N ASP A 138 3.33 -13.58 -8.21
CA ASP A 138 3.14 -14.51 -9.34
C ASP A 138 2.89 -13.77 -10.67
N ALA A 139 2.15 -12.67 -10.64
CA ALA A 139 1.87 -11.86 -11.83
C ALA A 139 3.13 -11.28 -12.48
N VAL A 140 4.17 -10.99 -11.68
CA VAL A 140 5.47 -10.50 -12.17
C VAL A 140 6.48 -11.62 -12.45
N GLY A 141 6.11 -12.89 -12.23
CA GLY A 141 6.97 -14.06 -12.42
C GLY A 141 7.96 -14.29 -11.29
N GLY A 142 7.56 -13.98 -10.06
CA GLY A 142 8.39 -14.12 -8.88
C GLY A 142 9.27 -12.91 -8.59
N VAL A 143 9.79 -12.83 -7.36
CA VAL A 143 10.70 -11.77 -6.91
C VAL A 143 11.98 -12.35 -6.34
N THR A 144 13.05 -11.59 -6.42
CA THR A 144 14.35 -11.93 -5.81
C THR A 144 14.58 -11.02 -4.61
N VAL A 145 14.86 -11.60 -3.47
CA VAL A 145 15.08 -10.91 -2.20
C VAL A 145 16.47 -11.24 -1.66
N ASN A 146 17.22 -10.24 -1.23
CA ASN A 146 18.42 -10.48 -0.43
C ASN A 146 18.00 -10.64 1.04
N ASN A 147 17.91 -11.89 1.47
CA ASN A 147 17.43 -12.27 2.80
C ASN A 147 18.56 -12.17 3.83
N PRO A 148 18.48 -11.29 4.83
CA PRO A 148 19.48 -11.21 5.91
C PRO A 148 19.28 -12.26 7.01
N PHE A 149 18.16 -12.98 6.99
CA PHE A 149 17.75 -13.89 8.06
C PHE A 149 18.08 -15.35 7.73
N ASN A 150 18.27 -16.14 8.76
CA ASN A 150 18.41 -17.59 8.64
C ASN A 150 17.25 -18.27 9.36
N LEU A 151 16.19 -18.58 8.63
CA LEU A 151 14.97 -19.22 9.13
C LEU A 151 15.00 -20.69 8.68
N ILE A 152 15.28 -21.59 9.61
CA ILE A 152 15.44 -23.03 9.34
C ILE A 152 14.31 -23.79 10.03
N ASP A 153 13.59 -24.60 9.25
CA ASP A 153 12.52 -25.49 9.72
C ASP A 153 11.50 -24.82 10.65
N CYS A 154 11.16 -23.58 10.28
CA CYS A 154 10.24 -22.76 11.05
C CYS A 154 8.81 -23.26 10.91
N PRO A 155 8.12 -23.51 12.02
CA PRO A 155 6.72 -23.90 11.98
C PRO A 155 5.85 -22.86 11.26
N TYR A 156 4.98 -23.34 10.41
CA TYR A 156 4.03 -22.53 9.64
C TYR A 156 2.62 -23.12 9.74
N THR A 157 1.62 -22.40 9.28
CA THR A 157 0.21 -22.81 9.36
C THR A 157 -0.02 -24.20 8.74
N GLY A 158 -0.82 -25.05 9.38
CA GLY A 158 -1.18 -26.36 8.88
C GLY A 158 -0.13 -27.45 9.12
N GLY A 159 0.78 -27.28 10.10
CA GLY A 159 1.78 -28.30 10.46
C GLY A 159 2.96 -28.40 9.49
N VAL A 160 3.05 -27.45 8.54
CA VAL A 160 4.16 -27.37 7.57
C VAL A 160 5.31 -26.57 8.17
N THR A 161 6.55 -26.99 7.92
CA THR A 161 7.75 -26.17 8.20
C THR A 161 8.23 -25.46 6.94
N VAL A 162 8.84 -24.28 7.12
CA VAL A 162 9.44 -23.51 6.02
C VAL A 162 10.87 -23.16 6.34
N THR A 163 11.70 -23.17 5.30
CA THR A 163 13.12 -22.80 5.39
C THR A 163 13.45 -21.69 4.40
N PHE A 164 14.06 -20.61 4.93
CA PHE A 164 14.60 -19.49 4.15
C PHE A 164 16.01 -19.18 4.64
N ARG A 165 17.02 -19.62 3.89
CA ARG A 165 18.42 -19.40 4.22
C ARG A 165 18.82 -17.95 3.94
N LYS A 166 19.77 -17.43 4.70
CA LYS A 166 20.42 -16.14 4.44
C LYS A 166 21.04 -16.11 3.05
N GLY A 167 20.94 -14.96 2.37
CA GLY A 167 21.47 -14.75 1.02
C GLY A 167 20.39 -14.42 0.02
N THR A 168 20.71 -14.50 -1.26
CA THR A 168 19.77 -14.21 -2.35
C THR A 168 18.82 -15.38 -2.54
N ILE A 169 17.52 -15.12 -2.36
CA ILE A 169 16.46 -16.12 -2.52
C ILE A 169 15.46 -15.67 -3.58
N GLN A 170 14.95 -16.64 -4.35
CA GLN A 170 13.84 -16.43 -5.26
C GLN A 170 12.55 -16.88 -4.60
N LEU A 171 11.52 -16.05 -4.68
CA LEU A 171 10.22 -16.28 -4.10
C LEU A 171 9.15 -16.19 -5.19
N ASP A 172 8.38 -17.27 -5.34
CA ASP A 172 7.05 -17.22 -5.97
C ASP A 172 6.03 -16.64 -4.99
N GLY A 173 4.78 -16.48 -5.39
CA GLY A 173 3.76 -15.90 -4.54
C GLY A 173 3.53 -16.67 -3.25
N LYS A 174 3.50 -18.01 -3.29
CA LYS A 174 3.34 -18.87 -2.12
C LYS A 174 4.49 -18.69 -1.13
N ARG A 175 5.72 -18.75 -1.62
CA ARG A 175 6.92 -18.57 -0.79
C ARG A 175 7.06 -17.14 -0.26
N ALA A 176 6.68 -16.12 -1.03
CA ALA A 176 6.65 -14.73 -0.58
C ALA A 176 5.65 -14.53 0.57
N LEU A 177 4.48 -15.15 0.48
CA LEU A 177 3.49 -15.13 1.54
C LEU A 177 3.99 -15.83 2.80
N GLN A 178 4.58 -17.02 2.67
CA GLN A 178 5.18 -17.77 3.77
C GLN A 178 6.29 -16.96 4.44
N TYR A 179 7.21 -16.40 3.65
CA TYR A 179 8.33 -15.58 4.12
C TYR A 179 7.86 -14.34 4.92
N SER A 180 6.78 -13.71 4.46
CA SER A 180 6.21 -12.53 5.10
C SER A 180 5.41 -12.83 6.38
N ARG A 181 4.94 -14.08 6.57
CA ARG A 181 4.02 -14.46 7.65
C ARG A 181 4.64 -15.34 8.74
N VAL A 182 5.79 -15.98 8.51
CA VAL A 182 6.42 -16.82 9.51
C VAL A 182 6.73 -16.03 10.78
N ARG A 183 6.36 -16.58 11.96
CA ARG A 183 6.48 -15.90 13.27
C ARG A 183 7.30 -16.67 14.28
N GLN A 184 7.18 -18.00 14.27
CA GLN A 184 7.62 -18.83 15.39
C GLN A 184 9.15 -18.97 15.53
N CYS A 185 9.93 -18.56 14.54
CA CYS A 185 11.39 -18.56 14.60
C CYS A 185 11.98 -17.15 14.65
N ASP A 186 11.15 -16.10 14.88
CA ASP A 186 11.63 -14.74 14.67
C ASP A 186 10.82 -13.69 15.44
N THR A 187 11.35 -12.47 15.49
CA THR A 187 10.71 -11.32 16.14
C THR A 187 9.71 -10.62 15.22
N ASP A 188 8.78 -9.86 15.80
CA ASP A 188 7.86 -9.02 15.02
C ASP A 188 8.58 -7.93 14.21
N ILE A 189 9.73 -7.46 14.68
CA ILE A 189 10.58 -6.48 13.97
C ILE A 189 11.13 -7.11 12.69
N ASN A 190 11.70 -8.31 12.78
CA ASN A 190 12.24 -9.00 11.62
C ASN A 190 11.14 -9.39 10.62
N ARG A 191 9.93 -9.70 11.10
CA ARG A 191 8.76 -9.90 10.23
C ARG A 191 8.44 -8.64 9.43
N ALA A 192 8.42 -7.48 10.07
CA ALA A 192 8.20 -6.21 9.37
C ALA A 192 9.28 -5.93 8.31
N GLN A 193 10.54 -6.21 8.62
CA GLN A 193 11.63 -6.09 7.65
C GLN A 193 11.45 -7.04 6.46
N ARG A 194 11.06 -8.30 6.68
CA ARG A 194 10.79 -9.25 5.60
C ARG A 194 9.65 -8.80 4.69
N GLN A 195 8.58 -8.25 5.25
CA GLN A 195 7.50 -7.66 4.48
C GLN A 195 7.98 -6.51 3.59
N GLN A 196 8.81 -5.62 4.16
CA GLN A 196 9.41 -4.52 3.39
C GLN A 196 10.31 -5.01 2.26
N LEU A 197 11.10 -6.06 2.49
CA LEU A 197 11.97 -6.66 1.47
C LEU A 197 11.15 -7.22 0.30
N VAL A 198 10.05 -7.92 0.56
CA VAL A 198 9.15 -8.44 -0.49
C VAL A 198 8.52 -7.30 -1.29
N VAL A 199 8.02 -6.26 -0.62
CA VAL A 199 7.42 -5.08 -1.28
C VAL A 199 8.45 -4.34 -2.14
N ALA A 200 9.66 -4.14 -1.62
CA ALA A 200 10.74 -3.49 -2.36
C ALA A 200 11.15 -4.30 -3.60
N ALA A 201 11.28 -5.63 -3.47
CA ALA A 201 11.59 -6.52 -4.57
C ALA A 201 10.48 -6.54 -5.62
N LEU A 202 9.21 -6.55 -5.21
CA LEU A 202 8.06 -6.46 -6.09
C LEU A 202 8.08 -5.12 -6.87
N LYS A 203 8.28 -4.00 -6.18
CA LYS A 203 8.41 -2.68 -6.81
C LYS A 203 9.53 -2.66 -7.86
N SER A 204 10.72 -3.14 -7.51
CA SER A 204 11.86 -3.22 -8.42
C SER A 204 11.54 -4.05 -9.67
N LYS A 205 10.88 -5.20 -9.49
CA LYS A 205 10.50 -6.10 -10.58
C LYS A 205 9.45 -5.48 -11.51
N VAL A 206 8.47 -4.78 -10.97
CA VAL A 206 7.44 -4.07 -11.74
C VAL A 206 8.06 -2.97 -12.60
N LEU A 207 9.01 -2.21 -12.03
CA LEU A 207 9.66 -1.07 -12.69
C LEU A 207 10.83 -1.47 -13.60
N SER A 208 11.24 -2.74 -13.65
CA SER A 208 12.37 -3.16 -14.47
C SER A 208 12.10 -2.98 -15.97
N VAL A 209 13.09 -2.44 -16.68
CA VAL A 209 13.04 -2.13 -18.13
C VAL A 209 12.66 -3.35 -18.98
N GLY A 210 13.08 -4.55 -18.59
CA GLY A 210 12.71 -5.80 -19.28
C GLY A 210 11.22 -6.15 -19.24
N SER A 211 10.41 -5.42 -18.47
CA SER A 211 8.97 -5.61 -18.41
C SER A 211 8.17 -4.71 -19.37
N LEU A 212 8.79 -3.72 -20.03
CA LEU A 212 8.11 -2.73 -20.87
C LEU A 212 7.16 -3.33 -21.93
N PRO A 213 7.55 -4.34 -22.76
CA PRO A 213 6.63 -4.92 -23.73
C PRO A 213 5.44 -5.65 -23.11
N ARG A 214 5.57 -6.12 -21.86
CA ARG A 214 4.51 -6.82 -21.12
C ARG A 214 3.85 -5.97 -20.05
N ALA A 215 4.28 -4.71 -19.88
CA ALA A 215 3.84 -3.81 -18.82
C ALA A 215 2.32 -3.62 -18.74
N PRO A 216 1.56 -3.40 -19.86
CA PRO A 216 0.12 -3.22 -19.78
C PRO A 216 -0.61 -4.47 -19.25
N PHE A 217 -0.18 -5.66 -19.67
CA PHE A 217 -0.81 -6.92 -19.25
C PHE A 217 -0.40 -7.32 -17.83
N ARG A 218 0.85 -7.10 -17.44
CA ARG A 218 1.32 -7.30 -16.06
C ARG A 218 0.67 -6.31 -15.11
N GLY A 219 0.58 -5.03 -15.51
CA GLY A 219 -0.13 -4.00 -14.78
C GLY A 219 -1.59 -4.38 -14.55
N ALA A 220 -2.29 -4.83 -15.58
CA ALA A 220 -3.67 -5.32 -15.47
C ALA A 220 -3.81 -6.50 -14.49
N LYS A 221 -2.86 -7.45 -14.49
CA LYS A 221 -2.85 -8.55 -13.52
C LYS A 221 -2.66 -8.06 -12.09
N ILE A 222 -1.76 -7.10 -11.86
CA ILE A 222 -1.54 -6.50 -10.54
C ILE A 222 -2.78 -5.73 -10.09
N VAL A 223 -3.37 -4.91 -10.97
CA VAL A 223 -4.56 -4.11 -10.64
C VAL A 223 -5.75 -5.00 -10.22
N ARG A 224 -5.93 -6.16 -10.82
CA ARG A 224 -6.97 -7.12 -10.41
C ARG A 224 -6.80 -7.67 -9.00
N THR A 225 -5.60 -7.57 -8.43
CA THR A 225 -5.32 -8.02 -7.05
C THR A 225 -5.50 -6.90 -6.01
N LEU A 226 -5.87 -5.71 -6.45
CA LEU A 226 -6.10 -4.53 -5.60
C LEU A 226 -7.59 -4.19 -5.55
N SER A 227 -7.96 -3.41 -4.54
CA SER A 227 -9.20 -2.64 -4.58
C SER A 227 -8.83 -1.15 -4.62
N THR A 228 -9.33 -0.42 -5.62
CA THR A 228 -9.02 1.01 -5.79
C THR A 228 -10.21 1.75 -6.42
N ASP A 229 -10.31 3.03 -6.15
CA ASP A 229 -11.27 3.94 -6.81
C ASP A 229 -10.80 4.42 -8.18
N MET A 230 -9.49 4.26 -8.48
CA MET A 230 -8.86 4.75 -9.70
C MET A 230 -9.47 4.13 -10.96
N GLY A 231 -9.84 4.97 -11.92
CA GLY A 231 -10.23 4.55 -13.26
C GLY A 231 -9.02 4.13 -14.11
N THR A 232 -9.28 3.72 -15.35
CA THR A 232 -8.21 3.29 -16.27
C THR A 232 -7.18 4.39 -16.52
N VAL A 233 -7.64 5.63 -16.70
CA VAL A 233 -6.78 6.80 -16.97
C VAL A 233 -5.94 7.12 -15.73
N ASP A 234 -6.55 7.10 -14.55
CA ASP A 234 -5.85 7.36 -13.29
C ASP A 234 -4.77 6.32 -13.01
N LEU A 235 -5.06 5.04 -13.28
CA LEU A 235 -4.07 3.96 -13.16
C LEU A 235 -2.92 4.09 -14.16
N MET A 236 -3.20 4.53 -15.39
CA MET A 236 -2.14 4.81 -16.38
C MET A 236 -1.28 5.99 -15.93
N LYS A 237 -1.91 7.09 -15.49
CA LYS A 237 -1.24 8.26 -14.91
C LYS A 237 -0.40 7.86 -13.70
N PHE A 238 -0.99 7.12 -12.77
CA PHE A 238 -0.30 6.63 -11.58
C PHE A 238 0.94 5.79 -11.94
N GLY A 239 0.80 4.80 -12.83
CA GLY A 239 1.91 3.97 -13.29
C GLY A 239 3.03 4.78 -13.98
N TRP A 240 2.65 5.75 -14.82
CA TRP A 240 3.57 6.66 -15.47
C TRP A 240 4.34 7.52 -14.47
N LEU A 241 3.64 8.13 -13.50
CA LEU A 241 4.25 8.95 -12.47
C LEU A 241 5.19 8.13 -11.57
N GLN A 242 4.81 6.90 -11.21
CA GLN A 242 5.68 6.00 -10.44
C GLN A 242 6.99 5.65 -11.17
N ALA A 243 6.97 5.59 -12.49
CA ALA A 243 8.16 5.31 -13.29
C ALA A 243 9.04 6.55 -13.52
N ARG A 244 8.46 7.74 -13.47
CA ARG A 244 9.11 8.99 -13.88
C ARG A 244 9.55 9.87 -12.72
N LEU A 245 8.79 9.85 -11.62
CA LEU A 245 9.10 10.70 -10.48
C LEU A 245 10.25 10.10 -9.65
N ASN A 246 11.10 10.98 -9.17
CA ASN A 246 12.14 10.60 -8.22
C ASN A 246 11.51 10.27 -6.87
N THR A 247 11.95 9.19 -6.25
CA THR A 247 11.57 8.92 -4.87
C THR A 247 12.20 9.98 -3.98
N GLY A 248 11.35 10.82 -3.38
CA GLY A 248 11.73 11.80 -2.38
C GLY A 248 11.82 11.17 -0.98
N THR A 249 11.14 11.76 -0.02
CA THR A 249 11.20 11.32 1.38
C THR A 249 10.37 10.05 1.62
N ARG A 250 10.85 9.24 2.57
CA ARG A 250 10.13 8.11 3.15
C ARG A 250 10.18 8.26 4.65
N GLU A 251 9.06 8.65 5.23
CA GLU A 251 8.99 9.00 6.63
C GLU A 251 7.91 8.19 7.34
N VAL A 252 8.07 8.04 8.63
CA VAL A 252 7.03 7.61 9.54
C VAL A 252 6.57 8.83 10.30
N LEU A 253 5.25 9.01 10.44
CA LEU A 253 4.70 10.13 11.18
C LEU A 253 5.28 10.17 12.60
N ALA A 254 5.77 11.34 12.99
CA ALA A 254 6.39 11.55 14.30
C ALA A 254 5.35 11.36 15.42
N THR A 255 5.59 10.35 16.25
CA THR A 255 4.69 9.98 17.34
C THR A 255 5.47 9.59 18.60
N GLN A 256 4.80 9.68 19.74
CA GLN A 256 5.31 9.25 21.04
C GLN A 256 4.41 8.16 21.62
N GLY A 257 5.01 7.09 22.15
CA GLY A 257 4.28 6.01 22.80
C GLY A 257 3.66 6.46 24.12
N ALA A 258 2.40 6.08 24.36
CA ALA A 258 1.70 6.33 25.62
C ALA A 258 0.79 5.15 25.97
N THR A 259 0.65 4.86 27.26
CA THR A 259 -0.34 3.92 27.77
C THR A 259 -1.45 4.69 28.48
N ILE A 260 -2.68 4.60 27.97
CA ILE A 260 -3.84 5.32 28.52
C ILE A 260 -4.90 4.27 28.86
N SER A 261 -5.31 4.23 30.12
CA SER A 261 -6.30 3.23 30.62
C SER A 261 -5.92 1.78 30.29
N GLY A 262 -4.61 1.45 30.35
CA GLY A 262 -4.09 0.11 30.05
C GLY A 262 -3.95 -0.22 28.57
N ILE A 263 -4.31 0.69 27.66
CA ILE A 263 -4.19 0.52 26.21
C ILE A 263 -2.96 1.30 25.71
N SER A 264 -2.08 0.61 24.96
CA SER A 264 -0.92 1.24 24.31
C SER A 264 -1.35 1.96 23.04
N TYR A 265 -1.02 3.25 22.96
CA TYR A 265 -1.27 4.14 21.82
C TYR A 265 0.03 4.79 21.33
N GLN A 266 -0.02 5.31 20.12
CA GLN A 266 0.90 6.33 19.62
C GLN A 266 0.18 7.68 19.60
N LEU A 267 0.77 8.70 20.21
CA LEU A 267 0.26 10.08 20.19
C LEU A 267 1.07 10.89 19.18
N LEU A 268 0.46 11.85 18.51
CA LEU A 268 1.20 12.81 17.69
C LEU A 268 2.27 13.51 18.54
N ASP A 269 3.50 13.57 18.02
CA ASP A 269 4.54 14.38 18.66
C ASP A 269 4.19 15.86 18.48
N PRO A 270 3.93 16.62 19.57
CA PRO A 270 3.46 17.99 19.48
C PRO A 270 4.47 18.94 18.81
N ASN A 271 5.76 18.60 18.85
CA ASN A 271 6.83 19.44 18.31
C ASN A 271 7.22 19.04 16.87
N ALA A 272 7.14 17.78 16.54
CA ALA A 272 7.66 17.24 15.29
C ALA A 272 6.58 16.94 14.24
N ALA A 273 5.39 16.47 14.65
CA ALA A 273 4.36 16.03 13.69
C ALA A 273 3.86 17.16 12.80
N GLY A 274 3.56 18.35 13.36
CA GLY A 274 3.07 19.49 12.59
C GLY A 274 4.07 19.97 11.50
N PRO A 275 5.33 20.24 11.82
CA PRO A 275 6.35 20.56 10.82
C PRO A 275 6.52 19.46 9.76
N GLN A 276 6.54 18.19 10.16
CA GLN A 276 6.65 17.06 9.25
C GLN A 276 5.49 16.99 8.24
N LEU A 277 4.25 17.15 8.73
CA LEU A 277 3.07 17.14 7.85
C LEU A 277 3.10 18.31 6.85
N ARG A 278 3.51 19.51 7.27
CA ARG A 278 3.68 20.66 6.37
C ARG A 278 4.72 20.37 5.29
N THR A 279 5.88 19.85 5.67
CA THR A 279 6.95 19.49 4.73
C THR A 279 6.47 18.42 3.73
N PHE A 280 5.78 17.39 4.22
CA PHE A 280 5.19 16.34 3.38
C PHE A 280 4.19 16.92 2.38
N MET A 281 3.33 17.86 2.80
CA MET A 281 2.31 18.47 1.93
C MET A 281 2.90 19.48 0.95
N GLN A 282 4.06 20.03 1.22
CA GLN A 282 4.78 20.92 0.28
C GLN A 282 5.57 20.12 -0.76
N GLY A 283 6.13 18.96 -0.43
CA GLY A 283 6.87 18.08 -1.33
C GLY A 283 5.97 17.31 -2.24
#